data_5c6309544aff96ac9c0587098682cc95
#
_entry.id   5c6309544aff96ac9c0587098682cc95
#
_cell.length_a   1.000
_cell.length_b   1.000
_cell.length_c   1.000
_cell.angle_alpha   90.00
_cell.angle_beta   90.00
_cell.angle_gamma   90.00
#
_symmetry.space_group_name_H-M   'P 1'
#
loop_
_entity.id
_entity.type
_entity.pdbx_description
1 polymer ?
#
loop_
_entity_poly.entity_id
_entity_poly.type
_entity_poly.pdbx_seq_one_letter_code
_entity_poly.pdbx_strand_id
1 'polypeptide(L)'
;RDWLSVPKSNGYESLHTTVLGPENKWVEVQIRTERMDEIAEHGLAAHWRYKGIKSEKGGIDEWLANIRSALENNDDLQLMDQFKMDLKEDEVYVFTPKGDLLNFPKGATVLDFAYYIHSRIGNTCVGGKINGRAVSFRQELHSGDQIEILTQSNQKPRQEWINIVKTSKAKAKIRLAIKETQKKEGLFAKELLERRFKNRKLEIEESIMARTIKKMGYKENSDFYKD
;
A
#
# COMPACT_ATOMS: atom_id res chain seq x y z
N ARG A 1 -23.24 12.07 -5.13
CA ARG A 1 -21.97 12.03 -4.38
C ARG A 1 -21.10 13.19 -4.82
N ASP A 2 -20.53 13.87 -3.86
CA ASP A 2 -19.72 15.08 -4.09
C ASP A 2 -18.23 14.74 -3.88
N TRP A 3 -17.54 14.52 -5.00
CA TRP A 3 -16.08 14.32 -5.02
C TRP A 3 -15.34 15.63 -5.36
N LEU A 4 -16.05 16.78 -5.41
CA LEU A 4 -15.46 18.11 -5.55
C LEU A 4 -15.01 18.64 -4.19
N SER A 5 -15.89 18.54 -3.19
CA SER A 5 -15.59 18.99 -1.82
C SER A 5 -14.60 18.08 -1.11
N VAL A 6 -14.61 16.77 -1.42
CA VAL A 6 -13.70 15.78 -0.88
C VAL A 6 -13.16 14.89 -2.01
N PRO A 7 -12.12 15.33 -2.72
CA PRO A 7 -11.50 14.54 -3.79
C PRO A 7 -11.00 13.19 -3.30
N LYS A 8 -11.03 12.18 -4.17
CA LYS A 8 -10.42 10.89 -3.87
C LYS A 8 -8.90 11.02 -3.75
N SER A 9 -8.28 10.09 -3.03
CA SER A 9 -6.82 10.08 -2.82
C SER A 9 -5.98 10.00 -4.11
N ASN A 10 -6.59 9.55 -5.22
CA ASN A 10 -5.99 9.52 -6.55
C ASN A 10 -6.22 10.83 -7.35
N GLY A 11 -6.73 11.88 -6.72
CA GLY A 11 -7.00 13.16 -7.38
C GLY A 11 -8.27 13.19 -8.23
N TYR A 12 -9.07 12.14 -8.21
CA TYR A 12 -10.35 12.12 -8.94
C TYR A 12 -11.35 13.09 -8.32
N GLU A 13 -11.85 14.01 -9.13
CA GLU A 13 -12.86 15.02 -8.80
C GLU A 13 -14.05 14.85 -9.75
N SER A 14 -15.27 14.84 -9.23
CA SER A 14 -16.49 14.77 -10.03
C SER A 14 -17.72 14.98 -9.15
N LEU A 15 -18.75 15.61 -9.68
CA LEU A 15 -20.06 15.64 -9.04
C LEU A 15 -20.93 14.54 -9.65
N HIS A 16 -21.35 13.58 -8.84
CA HIS A 16 -22.26 12.52 -9.27
C HIS A 16 -23.67 12.78 -8.78
N THR A 17 -24.61 12.80 -9.69
CA THR A 17 -26.03 12.90 -9.40
C THR A 17 -26.80 11.80 -10.14
N THR A 18 -27.93 11.42 -9.61
CA THR A 18 -28.82 10.44 -10.25
C THR A 18 -30.10 11.15 -10.62
N VAL A 19 -30.49 11.07 -11.86
CA VAL A 19 -31.70 11.69 -12.40
C VAL A 19 -32.63 10.62 -13.00
N LEU A 20 -33.91 10.92 -13.02
CA LEU A 20 -34.87 10.08 -13.72
C LEU A 20 -34.83 10.43 -15.22
N GLY A 21 -34.33 9.54 -16.01
CA GLY A 21 -34.21 9.68 -17.46
C GLY A 21 -35.47 9.26 -18.22
N PRO A 22 -35.43 9.26 -19.56
CA PRO A 22 -36.48 8.72 -20.40
C PRO A 22 -36.88 7.29 -20.01
N GLU A 23 -38.12 6.91 -20.18
CA GLU A 23 -38.65 5.60 -19.82
C GLU A 23 -38.59 5.27 -18.32
N ASN A 24 -38.57 6.28 -17.43
CA ASN A 24 -38.48 6.10 -15.98
C ASN A 24 -37.26 5.29 -15.51
N LYS A 25 -36.16 5.34 -16.24
CA LYS A 25 -34.91 4.68 -15.84
C LYS A 25 -34.02 5.65 -15.09
N TRP A 26 -33.45 5.21 -13.99
CA TRP A 26 -32.43 5.99 -13.25
C TRP A 26 -31.14 6.04 -14.05
N VAL A 27 -30.65 7.28 -14.26
CA VAL A 27 -29.40 7.53 -14.97
C VAL A 27 -28.46 8.26 -14.02
N GLU A 28 -27.24 7.74 -13.86
CA GLU A 28 -26.19 8.44 -13.13
C GLU A 28 -25.51 9.44 -14.07
N VAL A 29 -25.55 10.72 -13.70
CA VAL A 29 -24.90 11.81 -14.43
C VAL A 29 -23.67 12.23 -13.67
N GLN A 30 -22.54 12.31 -14.37
CA GLN A 30 -21.27 12.79 -13.86
C GLN A 30 -20.98 14.15 -14.45
N ILE A 31 -20.83 15.17 -13.59
CA ILE A 31 -20.56 16.55 -14.00
C ILE A 31 -19.09 16.82 -13.68
N ARG A 32 -18.33 17.20 -14.71
CA ARG A 32 -16.89 17.45 -14.64
C ARG A 32 -16.55 18.69 -15.46
N THR A 33 -15.49 19.40 -15.09
CA THR A 33 -14.79 20.32 -15.99
C THR A 33 -13.90 19.53 -16.94
N GLU A 34 -13.44 20.13 -18.04
CA GLU A 34 -12.47 19.48 -18.94
C GLU A 34 -11.24 18.96 -18.19
N ARG A 35 -10.71 19.75 -17.24
CA ARG A 35 -9.61 19.35 -16.36
C ARG A 35 -9.94 18.08 -15.55
N MET A 36 -11.13 18.02 -14.96
CA MET A 36 -11.56 16.87 -14.16
C MET A 36 -11.77 15.62 -15.01
N ASP A 37 -12.25 15.83 -16.24
CA ASP A 37 -12.45 14.75 -17.19
C ASP A 37 -11.13 14.17 -17.67
N GLU A 38 -10.14 15.01 -18.01
CA GLU A 38 -8.80 14.57 -18.33
C GLU A 38 -8.15 13.76 -17.18
N ILE A 39 -8.32 14.22 -15.93
CA ILE A 39 -7.82 13.47 -14.75
C ILE A 39 -8.56 12.14 -14.59
N ALA A 40 -9.86 12.08 -14.86
CA ALA A 40 -10.67 10.89 -14.75
C ALA A 40 -10.31 9.83 -15.81
N GLU A 41 -10.05 10.28 -17.05
CA GLU A 41 -9.75 9.40 -18.19
C GLU A 41 -8.26 8.99 -18.26
N HIS A 42 -7.36 9.91 -17.93
CA HIS A 42 -5.91 9.72 -18.09
C HIS A 42 -5.16 9.53 -16.75
N GLY A 43 -5.88 9.53 -15.62
CA GLY A 43 -5.34 9.25 -14.29
C GLY A 43 -4.41 10.35 -13.76
N LEU A 44 -3.52 9.96 -12.85
CA LEU A 44 -2.59 10.89 -12.17
C LEU A 44 -1.66 11.65 -13.12
N ALA A 45 -1.35 11.12 -14.29
CA ALA A 45 -0.53 11.80 -15.29
C ALA A 45 -1.15 13.13 -15.74
N ALA A 46 -2.47 13.18 -15.96
CA ALA A 46 -3.18 14.42 -16.26
C ALA A 46 -3.21 15.39 -15.07
N HIS A 47 -3.33 14.87 -13.85
CA HIS A 47 -3.29 15.68 -12.63
C HIS A 47 -1.95 16.43 -12.46
N TRP A 48 -0.83 15.82 -12.86
CA TRP A 48 0.49 16.45 -12.80
C TRP A 48 0.65 17.57 -13.83
N ARG A 49 0.10 17.36 -15.02
CA ARG A 49 0.08 18.39 -16.08
C ARG A 49 -0.62 19.67 -15.62
N TYR A 50 -1.72 19.55 -14.89
CA TYR A 50 -2.54 20.70 -14.46
C TYR A 50 -2.08 21.36 -13.16
N LYS A 51 -1.41 20.65 -12.25
CA LYS A 51 -0.94 21.21 -10.97
C LYS A 51 0.20 22.20 -11.11
N GLY A 52 0.52 22.57 -12.38
CA GLY A 52 1.37 23.75 -12.68
C GLY A 52 2.68 23.70 -11.89
N ILE A 53 3.34 22.55 -11.82
CA ILE A 53 4.77 22.58 -11.67
C ILE A 53 5.22 23.26 -12.96
N LYS A 54 5.36 24.58 -12.90
CA LYS A 54 6.19 25.35 -13.81
C LYS A 54 7.61 24.85 -13.63
N SER A 55 7.84 23.62 -14.06
CA SER A 55 9.14 23.15 -14.46
C SER A 55 9.42 23.91 -15.74
N GLU A 56 10.40 24.75 -15.68
CA GLU A 56 10.95 25.37 -16.87
C GLU A 56 11.18 24.26 -17.90
N LYS A 57 10.42 24.37 -19.02
CA LYS A 57 10.60 23.65 -20.27
C LYS A 57 10.56 22.13 -20.23
N GLY A 58 9.40 21.56 -20.54
CA GLY A 58 9.31 20.35 -21.40
C GLY A 58 9.61 18.98 -20.81
N GLY A 59 10.16 18.85 -19.59
CA GLY A 59 10.81 17.62 -19.17
C GLY A 59 9.88 16.41 -18.88
N ILE A 60 8.85 16.57 -18.05
CA ILE A 60 8.11 15.41 -17.50
C ILE A 60 7.04 14.89 -18.49
N ASP A 61 6.35 15.78 -19.20
CA ASP A 61 5.32 15.36 -20.15
C ASP A 61 5.92 14.68 -21.39
N GLU A 62 7.04 15.21 -21.87
CA GLU A 62 7.81 14.61 -22.97
C GLU A 62 8.44 13.27 -22.52
N TRP A 63 8.90 13.21 -21.28
CA TRP A 63 9.40 12.00 -20.64
C TRP A 63 8.31 10.92 -20.49
N LEU A 64 7.11 11.26 -20.00
CA LEU A 64 5.99 10.32 -19.89
C LEU A 64 5.49 9.85 -21.26
N ALA A 65 5.46 10.73 -22.26
CA ALA A 65 5.09 10.38 -23.62
C ALA A 65 6.13 9.42 -24.26
N ASN A 66 7.40 9.66 -23.99
CA ASN A 66 8.50 8.82 -24.49
C ASN A 66 8.53 7.45 -23.80
N ILE A 67 8.28 7.39 -22.47
CA ILE A 67 8.13 6.11 -21.77
C ILE A 67 6.93 5.31 -22.30
N ARG A 68 5.81 5.97 -22.53
CA ARG A 68 4.63 5.31 -23.09
C ARG A 68 4.92 4.75 -24.48
N SER A 69 5.59 5.54 -25.33
CA SER A 69 6.01 5.11 -26.67
C SER A 69 7.04 3.96 -26.62
N ALA A 70 7.98 4.01 -25.69
CA ALA A 70 8.98 2.94 -25.51
C ALA A 70 8.34 1.63 -24.98
N LEU A 71 7.35 1.73 -24.10
CA LEU A 71 6.58 0.57 -23.61
C LEU A 71 5.66 -0.02 -24.68
N GLU A 72 5.12 0.80 -25.58
CA GLU A 72 4.27 0.36 -26.68
C GLU A 72 5.10 -0.29 -27.83
N ASN A 73 6.34 0.12 -28.03
CA ASN A 73 7.17 -0.30 -29.16
C ASN A 73 8.21 -1.38 -28.85
N ASN A 74 8.34 -1.84 -27.62
CA ASN A 74 9.19 -2.97 -27.17
C ASN A 74 10.70 -2.92 -27.55
N ASP A 75 11.24 -1.79 -28.05
CA ASP A 75 12.50 -1.82 -28.82
C ASP A 75 13.63 -0.91 -28.31
N ASP A 76 13.50 -0.15 -27.21
CA ASP A 76 14.54 0.83 -26.87
C ASP A 76 15.03 0.77 -25.41
N LEU A 77 15.90 -0.21 -25.13
CA LEU A 77 16.70 -0.26 -23.90
C LEU A 77 17.66 0.95 -23.76
N GLN A 78 18.02 1.62 -24.85
CA GLN A 78 18.92 2.79 -24.86
C GLN A 78 18.21 4.07 -24.38
N LEU A 79 16.92 4.23 -24.67
CA LEU A 79 16.10 5.34 -24.14
C LEU A 79 15.96 5.27 -22.62
N MET A 80 15.84 4.08 -22.06
CA MET A 80 15.76 3.88 -20.60
C MET A 80 17.02 4.35 -19.86
N ASP A 81 18.19 4.27 -20.46
CA ASP A 81 19.43 4.72 -19.83
C ASP A 81 19.60 6.25 -19.88
N GLN A 82 19.09 6.94 -20.88
CA GLN A 82 19.03 8.40 -20.92
C GLN A 82 18.03 8.96 -19.90
N PHE A 83 16.93 8.25 -19.63
CA PHE A 83 15.92 8.66 -18.66
C PHE A 83 16.36 8.58 -17.19
N LYS A 84 17.36 7.76 -16.88
CA LYS A 84 17.92 7.66 -15.53
C LYS A 84 18.64 8.96 -15.09
N MET A 85 19.01 9.83 -16.01
CA MET A 85 19.78 11.04 -15.70
C MET A 85 18.97 12.24 -15.22
N ASP A 86 17.65 12.29 -15.50
CA ASP A 86 16.82 13.47 -15.19
C ASP A 86 15.95 13.35 -13.92
N LEU A 87 16.03 12.21 -13.23
CA LEU A 87 15.22 11.97 -12.03
C LEU A 87 15.96 12.47 -10.79
N LYS A 88 15.21 12.99 -9.82
CA LYS A 88 15.76 13.33 -8.52
C LYS A 88 16.56 12.15 -7.97
N GLU A 89 17.82 12.37 -7.63
CA GLU A 89 18.75 11.33 -7.18
C GLU A 89 18.24 10.51 -5.99
N ASP A 90 17.28 11.03 -5.24
CA ASP A 90 16.73 10.43 -4.03
C ASP A 90 15.39 9.69 -4.25
N GLU A 91 14.84 9.64 -5.46
CA GLU A 91 13.56 9.00 -5.75
C GLU A 91 13.69 7.95 -6.87
N VAL A 92 12.85 6.92 -6.81
CA VAL A 92 12.68 5.91 -7.85
C VAL A 92 11.23 5.90 -8.33
N TYR A 93 11.04 5.75 -9.62
CA TYR A 93 9.73 5.80 -10.28
C TYR A 93 9.42 4.43 -10.88
N VAL A 94 8.32 3.83 -10.45
CA VAL A 94 7.96 2.46 -10.82
C VAL A 94 6.53 2.39 -11.34
N PHE A 95 6.21 1.37 -12.12
CA PHE A 95 4.92 1.19 -12.74
C PHE A 95 4.12 0.08 -12.09
N THR A 96 2.81 0.27 -11.96
CA THR A 96 1.88 -0.83 -11.70
C THR A 96 1.67 -1.64 -13.00
N PRO A 97 1.14 -2.87 -12.93
CA PRO A 97 0.77 -3.63 -14.13
C PRO A 97 -0.28 -2.94 -15.01
N LYS A 98 -1.00 -1.96 -14.45
CA LYS A 98 -1.98 -1.14 -15.18
C LYS A 98 -1.38 0.10 -15.84
N GLY A 99 -0.07 0.33 -15.65
CA GLY A 99 0.63 1.49 -16.20
C GLY A 99 0.61 2.74 -15.30
N ASP A 100 0.07 2.65 -14.05
CA ASP A 100 0.13 3.79 -13.13
C ASP A 100 1.58 4.01 -12.67
N LEU A 101 2.04 5.24 -12.71
CA LEU A 101 3.37 5.65 -12.24
C LEU A 101 3.32 5.99 -10.75
N LEU A 102 4.22 5.40 -9.96
CA LEU A 102 4.36 5.64 -8.54
C LEU A 102 5.80 6.01 -8.21
N ASN A 103 5.99 6.93 -7.25
CA ASN A 103 7.31 7.32 -6.77
C ASN A 103 7.59 6.82 -5.37
N PHE A 104 8.84 6.43 -5.14
CA PHE A 104 9.33 5.93 -3.85
C PHE A 104 10.70 6.53 -3.55
N PRO A 105 11.10 6.65 -2.28
CA PRO A 105 12.46 7.03 -1.94
C PRO A 105 13.45 5.94 -2.40
N LYS A 106 14.64 6.36 -2.81
CA LYS A 106 15.74 5.46 -3.18
C LYS A 106 16.01 4.42 -2.08
N GLY A 107 16.18 3.16 -2.47
CA GLY A 107 16.31 2.03 -1.56
C GLY A 107 14.97 1.48 -1.03
N ALA A 108 13.84 1.97 -1.54
CA ALA A 108 12.55 1.33 -1.28
C ALA A 108 12.52 -0.06 -1.92
N THR A 109 11.75 -0.95 -1.33
CA THR A 109 11.68 -2.37 -1.71
C THR A 109 10.32 -2.75 -2.29
N VAL A 110 10.25 -3.93 -2.89
CA VAL A 110 8.98 -4.56 -3.32
C VAL A 110 7.97 -4.59 -2.17
N LEU A 111 8.44 -4.74 -0.92
CA LEU A 111 7.58 -4.71 0.25
C LEU A 111 7.01 -3.31 0.53
N ASP A 112 7.79 -2.24 0.33
CA ASP A 112 7.29 -0.86 0.40
C ASP A 112 6.16 -0.63 -0.60
N PHE A 113 6.36 -1.08 -1.83
CA PHE A 113 5.35 -1.01 -2.89
C PHE A 113 4.06 -1.77 -2.48
N ALA A 114 4.18 -2.98 -1.94
CA ALA A 114 3.03 -3.78 -1.50
C ALA A 114 2.22 -3.04 -0.41
N TYR A 115 2.88 -2.42 0.57
CA TYR A 115 2.23 -1.61 1.61
C TYR A 115 1.68 -0.28 1.09
N TYR A 116 2.26 0.25 0.02
CA TYR A 116 1.73 1.45 -0.63
C TYR A 116 0.36 1.15 -1.26
N ILE A 117 0.25 0.07 -2.01
CA ILE A 117 -1.01 -0.35 -2.65
C ILE A 117 -2.10 -0.58 -1.60
N HIS A 118 -1.86 -1.50 -0.67
CA HIS A 118 -2.83 -1.76 0.40
C HIS A 118 -2.20 -2.55 1.56
N SER A 119 -2.63 -2.27 2.81
CA SER A 119 -2.10 -2.95 4.00
C SER A 119 -2.29 -4.48 3.94
N ARG A 120 -3.43 -4.97 3.42
CA ARG A 120 -3.69 -6.39 3.26
C ARG A 120 -2.69 -7.03 2.29
N ILE A 121 -2.39 -6.38 1.16
CA ILE A 121 -1.41 -6.85 0.18
C ILE A 121 -0.02 -6.88 0.83
N GLY A 122 0.37 -5.82 1.54
CA GLY A 122 1.62 -5.77 2.27
C GLY A 122 1.73 -6.88 3.31
N ASN A 123 0.70 -7.10 4.13
CA ASN A 123 0.69 -8.12 5.18
C ASN A 123 0.83 -9.55 4.63
N THR A 124 0.33 -9.81 3.44
CA THR A 124 0.33 -11.13 2.80
C THR A 124 1.40 -11.27 1.71
N CYS A 125 2.30 -10.28 1.56
CA CYS A 125 3.33 -10.26 0.55
C CYS A 125 4.38 -11.37 0.79
N VAL A 126 4.65 -12.16 -0.24
CA VAL A 126 5.71 -13.18 -0.25
C VAL A 126 6.81 -12.84 -1.24
N GLY A 127 6.57 -11.91 -2.16
CA GLY A 127 7.49 -11.46 -3.19
C GLY A 127 6.78 -10.61 -4.22
N GLY A 128 7.42 -10.42 -5.36
CA GLY A 128 6.85 -9.74 -6.50
C GLY A 128 7.41 -10.27 -7.81
N LYS A 129 6.92 -9.69 -8.90
CA LYS A 129 7.58 -9.79 -10.20
C LYS A 129 8.00 -8.39 -10.60
N ILE A 130 9.24 -8.24 -10.99
CA ILE A 130 9.78 -7.04 -11.61
C ILE A 130 10.00 -7.36 -13.08
N ASN A 131 9.35 -6.62 -13.96
CA ASN A 131 9.43 -6.82 -15.42
C ASN A 131 9.19 -8.29 -15.81
N GLY A 132 8.17 -8.93 -15.17
CA GLY A 132 7.80 -10.32 -15.39
C GLY A 132 8.66 -11.37 -14.66
N ARG A 133 9.79 -10.99 -14.05
CA ARG A 133 10.68 -11.93 -13.32
C ARG A 133 10.37 -11.95 -11.84
N ALA A 134 10.20 -13.14 -11.27
CA ALA A 134 9.95 -13.32 -9.84
C ALA A 134 11.15 -12.88 -9.00
N VAL A 135 10.87 -12.07 -7.97
CA VAL A 135 11.87 -11.50 -7.06
C VAL A 135 11.40 -11.58 -5.60
N SER A 136 12.34 -11.50 -4.67
CA SER A 136 12.04 -11.40 -3.25
C SER A 136 11.37 -10.07 -2.91
N PHE A 137 10.54 -10.05 -1.86
CA PHE A 137 9.97 -8.80 -1.33
C PHE A 137 11.04 -7.84 -0.76
N ARG A 138 12.28 -8.31 -0.56
CA ARG A 138 13.45 -7.50 -0.14
C ARG A 138 14.14 -6.79 -1.30
N GLN A 139 13.80 -7.15 -2.53
CA GLN A 139 14.42 -6.54 -3.72
C GLN A 139 14.15 -5.05 -3.74
N GLU A 140 15.20 -4.26 -3.90
CA GLU A 140 15.10 -2.81 -4.11
C GLU A 140 14.50 -2.50 -5.47
N LEU A 141 13.78 -1.39 -5.51
CA LEU A 141 13.11 -0.86 -6.69
C LEU A 141 14.05 0.04 -7.47
N HIS A 142 13.98 -0.02 -8.79
CA HIS A 142 14.70 0.86 -9.70
C HIS A 142 13.72 1.60 -10.60
N SER A 143 14.10 2.80 -11.03
CA SER A 143 13.28 3.58 -11.96
C SER A 143 13.04 2.81 -13.26
N GLY A 144 11.80 2.79 -13.72
CA GLY A 144 11.36 2.04 -14.90
C GLY A 144 10.86 0.62 -14.61
N ASP A 145 10.96 0.12 -13.37
CA ASP A 145 10.47 -1.21 -13.01
C ASP A 145 8.94 -1.27 -13.08
N GLN A 146 8.40 -2.30 -13.73
CA GLN A 146 6.99 -2.68 -13.63
C GLN A 146 6.83 -3.75 -12.56
N ILE A 147 5.98 -3.51 -11.54
CA ILE A 147 5.93 -4.32 -10.34
C ILE A 147 4.55 -4.96 -10.16
N GLU A 148 4.54 -6.29 -10.07
CA GLU A 148 3.39 -7.09 -9.67
C GLU A 148 3.67 -7.74 -8.31
N ILE A 149 2.74 -7.65 -7.34
CA ILE A 149 2.92 -8.23 -6.00
C ILE A 149 2.36 -9.65 -5.95
N LEU A 150 3.15 -10.55 -5.37
CA LEU A 150 2.74 -11.92 -5.06
C LEU A 150 2.36 -12.02 -3.59
N THR A 151 1.19 -12.58 -3.33
CA THR A 151 0.63 -12.71 -1.98
C THR A 151 0.28 -14.15 -1.64
N GLN A 152 0.34 -14.49 -0.35
CA GLN A 152 -0.08 -15.77 0.19
C GLN A 152 -0.90 -15.54 1.46
N SER A 153 -2.06 -16.18 1.56
CA SER A 153 -3.02 -15.95 2.66
C SER A 153 -2.45 -16.26 4.05
N ASN A 154 -1.53 -17.21 4.14
CA ASN A 154 -0.91 -17.64 5.41
C ASN A 154 0.26 -16.75 5.85
N GLN A 155 0.70 -15.82 5.00
CA GLN A 155 1.80 -14.92 5.33
C GLN A 155 1.32 -13.87 6.34
N LYS A 156 2.18 -13.59 7.32
CA LYS A 156 1.98 -12.54 8.33
C LYS A 156 3.24 -11.67 8.42
N PRO A 157 3.08 -10.37 8.73
CA PRO A 157 4.21 -9.48 8.98
C PRO A 157 5.05 -9.95 10.17
N ARG A 158 6.38 -9.79 10.04
CA ARG A 158 7.34 -10.09 11.09
C ARG A 158 8.08 -8.84 11.52
N GLN A 159 8.63 -8.83 12.72
CA GLN A 159 9.39 -7.70 13.26
C GLN A 159 10.56 -7.28 12.36
N GLU A 160 11.24 -8.25 11.76
CA GLU A 160 12.37 -8.03 10.84
C GLU A 160 11.98 -7.22 9.60
N TRP A 161 10.69 -7.23 9.19
CA TRP A 161 10.21 -6.48 8.03
C TRP A 161 10.35 -4.96 8.18
N ILE A 162 10.37 -4.46 9.41
CA ILE A 162 10.58 -3.03 9.71
C ILE A 162 11.94 -2.56 9.21
N ASN A 163 12.95 -3.45 9.22
CA ASN A 163 14.31 -3.14 8.77
C ASN A 163 14.47 -3.28 7.25
N ILE A 164 13.53 -3.97 6.59
CA ILE A 164 13.56 -4.17 5.14
C ILE A 164 12.97 -2.96 4.43
N VAL A 165 11.87 -2.40 4.96
CA VAL A 165 11.18 -1.29 4.33
C VAL A 165 11.84 0.05 4.61
N LYS A 166 11.83 0.92 3.60
CA LYS A 166 12.38 2.27 3.67
C LYS A 166 11.35 3.29 4.13
N THR A 167 10.11 3.17 3.64
CA THR A 167 9.07 4.17 3.86
C THR A 167 8.51 4.15 5.29
N SER A 168 8.30 5.32 5.87
CA SER A 168 7.68 5.47 7.20
C SER A 168 6.25 4.91 7.24
N LYS A 169 5.52 5.03 6.14
CA LYS A 169 4.15 4.49 5.97
C LYS A 169 4.14 2.96 6.08
N ALA A 170 5.06 2.26 5.40
CA ALA A 170 5.17 0.81 5.50
C ALA A 170 5.57 0.39 6.92
N LYS A 171 6.58 1.06 7.52
CA LYS A 171 6.99 0.80 8.92
C LYS A 171 5.84 0.92 9.91
N ALA A 172 5.03 1.97 9.79
CA ALA A 172 3.86 2.18 10.66
C ALA A 172 2.81 1.07 10.49
N LYS A 173 2.49 0.70 9.24
CA LYS A 173 1.52 -0.36 8.94
C LYS A 173 1.98 -1.74 9.42
N ILE A 174 3.27 -2.05 9.29
CA ILE A 174 3.88 -3.29 9.80
C ILE A 174 3.75 -3.35 11.33
N ARG A 175 4.14 -2.28 12.05
CA ARG A 175 4.01 -2.22 13.51
C ARG A 175 2.57 -2.42 13.97
N LEU A 176 1.62 -1.79 13.30
CA LEU A 176 0.20 -1.94 13.60
C LEU A 176 -0.27 -3.38 13.40
N ALA A 177 0.08 -4.00 12.28
CA ALA A 177 -0.30 -5.38 11.98
C ALA A 177 0.29 -6.38 12.97
N ILE A 178 1.54 -6.20 13.38
CA ILE A 178 2.18 -7.04 14.42
C ILE A 178 1.45 -6.89 15.75
N LYS A 179 1.16 -5.65 16.16
CA LYS A 179 0.43 -5.38 17.41
C LYS A 179 -0.97 -5.99 17.41
N GLU A 180 -1.69 -5.91 16.29
CA GLU A 180 -3.01 -6.55 16.14
C GLU A 180 -2.93 -8.07 16.21
N THR A 181 -1.92 -8.68 15.60
CA THR A 181 -1.69 -10.13 15.65
C THR A 181 -1.39 -10.57 17.08
N GLN A 182 -0.47 -9.90 17.77
CA GLN A 182 -0.14 -10.18 19.16
C GLN A 182 -1.36 -10.04 20.09
N LYS A 183 -2.20 -9.02 19.87
CA LYS A 183 -3.43 -8.84 20.64
C LYS A 183 -4.40 -10.01 20.43
N LYS A 184 -4.57 -10.48 19.19
CA LYS A 184 -5.43 -11.63 18.88
C LYS A 184 -4.91 -12.92 19.48
N GLU A 185 -3.59 -13.16 19.39
CA GLU A 185 -2.92 -14.34 19.96
C GLU A 185 -3.03 -14.33 21.49
N GLY A 186 -2.82 -13.17 22.13
CA GLY A 186 -3.00 -13.03 23.59
C GLY A 186 -4.45 -13.27 24.06
N LEU A 187 -5.45 -12.80 23.31
CA LEU A 187 -6.86 -13.08 23.63
C LEU A 187 -7.17 -14.58 23.49
N PHE A 188 -6.67 -15.21 22.45
CA PHE A 188 -6.85 -16.64 22.25
C PHE A 188 -6.18 -17.47 23.33
N ALA A 189 -4.96 -17.11 23.74
CA ALA A 189 -4.24 -17.77 24.85
C ALA A 189 -5.01 -17.64 26.18
N LYS A 190 -5.56 -16.44 26.46
CA LYS A 190 -6.40 -16.20 27.64
C LYS A 190 -7.62 -17.12 27.63
N GLU A 191 -8.34 -17.19 26.53
CA GLU A 191 -9.53 -18.04 26.36
C GLU A 191 -9.20 -19.53 26.54
N LEU A 192 -8.08 -19.98 25.96
CA LEU A 192 -7.60 -21.35 26.14
C LEU A 192 -7.30 -21.68 27.60
N LEU A 193 -6.66 -20.76 28.32
CA LEU A 193 -6.33 -20.94 29.74
C LEU A 193 -7.58 -21.02 30.59
N GLU A 194 -8.54 -20.10 30.38
CA GLU A 194 -9.82 -20.10 31.08
C GLU A 194 -10.59 -21.40 30.83
N ARG A 195 -10.59 -21.90 29.60
CA ARG A 195 -11.22 -23.19 29.26
C ARG A 195 -10.54 -24.36 29.97
N ARG A 196 -9.19 -24.36 30.09
CA ARG A 196 -8.44 -25.39 30.84
C ARG A 196 -8.79 -25.36 32.32
N PHE A 197 -8.90 -24.19 32.93
CA PHE A 197 -9.31 -24.07 34.33
C PHE A 197 -10.73 -24.60 34.57
N LYS A 198 -11.66 -24.21 33.70
CA LYS A 198 -13.04 -24.71 33.75
C LYS A 198 -13.12 -26.25 33.65
N ASN A 199 -12.35 -26.83 32.72
CA ASN A 199 -12.32 -28.29 32.54
C ASN A 199 -11.72 -29.02 33.75
N ARG A 200 -10.84 -28.38 34.52
CA ARG A 200 -10.25 -28.92 35.76
C ARG A 200 -11.05 -28.53 37.01
N LYS A 201 -12.20 -27.86 36.84
CA LYS A 201 -13.03 -27.34 37.95
C LYS A 201 -12.23 -26.44 38.91
N LEU A 202 -11.28 -25.67 38.37
CA LEU A 202 -10.51 -24.70 39.12
C LEU A 202 -11.14 -23.32 38.92
N GLU A 203 -11.67 -22.75 39.99
CA GLU A 203 -12.11 -21.36 40.03
C GLU A 203 -10.95 -20.50 40.55
N ILE A 204 -10.34 -19.73 39.68
CA ILE A 204 -9.22 -18.83 40.03
C ILE A 204 -9.73 -17.40 39.91
N GLU A 205 -9.75 -16.71 41.05
CA GLU A 205 -10.08 -15.29 41.06
C GLU A 205 -9.07 -14.47 40.22
N GLU A 206 -9.56 -13.47 39.54
CA GLU A 206 -8.75 -12.58 38.68
C GLU A 206 -7.62 -11.88 39.48
N SER A 207 -7.85 -11.61 40.75
CA SER A 207 -6.88 -11.05 41.69
C SER A 207 -5.70 -12.00 41.95
N ILE A 208 -5.96 -13.29 42.11
CA ILE A 208 -4.94 -14.32 42.30
C ILE A 208 -4.13 -14.50 41.04
N MET A 209 -4.80 -14.51 39.88
CA MET A 209 -4.16 -14.62 38.57
C MET A 209 -3.19 -13.46 38.34
N ALA A 210 -3.64 -12.22 38.59
CA ALA A 210 -2.79 -11.04 38.43
C ALA A 210 -1.56 -11.06 39.35
N ARG A 211 -1.71 -11.53 40.62
CA ARG A 211 -0.56 -11.69 41.52
C ARG A 211 0.41 -12.76 41.03
N THR A 212 -0.08 -13.86 40.50
CA THR A 212 0.74 -14.95 39.98
C THR A 212 1.52 -14.50 38.77
N ILE A 213 0.88 -13.82 37.82
CA ILE A 213 1.53 -13.26 36.64
C ILE A 213 2.64 -12.27 37.04
N LYS A 214 2.38 -11.39 38.02
CA LYS A 214 3.41 -10.49 38.56
C LYS A 214 4.57 -11.22 39.20
N LYS A 215 4.32 -12.32 39.94
CA LYS A 215 5.39 -13.16 40.51
C LYS A 215 6.22 -13.86 39.45
N MET A 216 5.65 -14.15 38.28
CA MET A 216 6.36 -14.71 37.13
C MET A 216 7.22 -13.67 36.38
N GLY A 217 7.20 -12.38 36.78
CA GLY A 217 8.04 -11.33 36.23
C GLY A 217 7.41 -10.50 35.14
N TYR A 218 6.15 -10.73 34.79
CA TYR A 218 5.44 -9.94 33.78
C TYR A 218 4.95 -8.61 34.35
N LYS A 219 5.14 -7.51 33.58
CA LYS A 219 4.68 -6.16 34.00
C LYS A 219 3.19 -5.99 33.83
N GLU A 220 2.63 -6.56 32.76
CA GLU A 220 1.21 -6.52 32.45
C GLU A 220 0.66 -7.93 32.23
N ASN A 221 -0.61 -8.14 32.59
CA ASN A 221 -1.29 -9.41 32.34
C ASN A 221 -1.32 -9.76 30.84
N SER A 222 -1.38 -8.74 30.00
CA SER A 222 -1.36 -8.91 28.54
C SER A 222 -0.06 -9.53 28.00
N ASP A 223 1.06 -9.31 28.68
CA ASP A 223 2.36 -9.79 28.21
C ASP A 223 2.52 -11.30 28.49
N PHE A 224 1.98 -11.76 29.62
CA PHE A 224 1.90 -13.18 29.95
C PHE A 224 1.16 -14.03 28.90
N TYR A 225 0.12 -13.47 28.30
CA TYR A 225 -0.66 -14.20 27.29
C TYR A 225 -0.05 -14.14 25.88
N LYS A 226 1.08 -13.44 25.70
CA LYS A 226 1.79 -13.33 24.42
C LYS A 226 2.99 -14.26 24.32
N ASP A 227 3.50 -14.74 25.47
CA ASP A 227 4.58 -15.72 25.60
C ASP A 227 4.00 -17.14 25.59
#